data_800968edb7c26ee0047b76d9b4e5bbc6
#
_entry.id   800968edb7c26ee0047b76d9b4e5bbc6
#
_cell.length_a   1.000
_cell.length_b   1.000
_cell.length_c   1.000
_cell.angle_alpha   90.00
_cell.angle_beta   90.00
_cell.angle_gamma   90.00
#
_symmetry.space_group_name_H-M   'P 1'
#
loop_
_entity.id
_entity.type
_entity.pdbx_description
1 polymer ?
#
loop_
_entity_poly.entity_id
_entity_poly.type
_entity_poly.pdbx_seq_one_letter_code
_entity_poly.pdbx_strand_id
1 'polypeptide(L)'
;MRVLAIESSCDDTAAAVLDADGVRSSVVASQDLVHGRYGGVVPELASRQHVLAIVPIIERALADAHVTLDDIEGVAATYGPGLVGSLLVGLQAAKGIAFARGLPFVGVNHLEGHLLAILLDRPVAFPYLGLLVSGGHTSLYVVDGVGAYRLLGRTRDDAAGEAFDKGAKMLGLGYPGGREIDRLAADGDRRAIRFPRATLKRGAYDLSFSGVKTALRQYLLEERGAPLADVCASFQEAIVDMLAAPTLRAAHDLGLETVVVSGGVSANRRLRARMEEEGARAGLTVLLPRFAYCTDNAAMIGYAGRARLLRGERHPLTLNAAATAPIGLPDTLPHAAEAGHA
;
A
#
# COMPACT_ATOMS: atom_id res chain seq x y z
N MET A 1 -7.21 -8.72 -23.09
CA MET A 1 -6.26 -9.54 -22.31
C MET A 1 -6.80 -9.72 -20.92
N ARG A 2 -7.05 -10.98 -20.53
CA ARG A 2 -7.49 -11.35 -19.18
C ARG A 2 -6.29 -11.80 -18.36
N VAL A 3 -6.11 -11.19 -17.18
CA VAL A 3 -4.93 -11.39 -16.32
C VAL A 3 -5.36 -11.93 -14.96
N LEU A 4 -4.69 -12.99 -14.51
CA LEU A 4 -4.73 -13.43 -13.12
C LEU A 4 -3.64 -12.69 -12.35
N ALA A 5 -4.00 -12.03 -11.28
CA ALA A 5 -3.08 -11.31 -10.41
C ALA A 5 -3.01 -11.93 -9.03
N ILE A 6 -1.82 -11.92 -8.42
CA ILE A 6 -1.55 -12.49 -7.09
C ILE A 6 -0.78 -11.48 -6.24
N GLU A 7 -1.25 -11.28 -4.99
CA GLU A 7 -0.60 -10.45 -3.98
C GLU A 7 -0.37 -11.26 -2.70
N SER A 8 0.85 -11.22 -2.16
CA SER A 8 1.21 -11.87 -0.90
C SER A 8 2.41 -11.20 -0.22
N SER A 9 2.51 -9.87 -0.29
CA SER A 9 3.73 -9.14 0.16
C SER A 9 3.89 -9.06 1.68
N CYS A 10 2.79 -9.13 2.44
CA CYS A 10 2.81 -8.99 3.90
C CYS A 10 1.96 -10.07 4.59
N ASP A 11 0.74 -9.75 4.98
CA ASP A 11 -0.17 -10.61 5.77
C ASP A 11 -1.55 -10.79 5.13
N ASP A 12 -1.76 -10.27 3.93
CA ASP A 12 -2.95 -10.53 3.12
C ASP A 12 -2.61 -11.42 1.92
N THR A 13 -3.32 -12.55 1.76
CA THR A 13 -3.25 -13.38 0.55
C THR A 13 -4.37 -12.96 -0.38
N ALA A 14 -4.06 -12.49 -1.58
CA ALA A 14 -5.09 -12.07 -2.51
C ALA A 14 -4.86 -12.60 -3.94
N ALA A 15 -5.97 -12.84 -4.64
CA ALA A 15 -6.00 -13.08 -6.07
C ALA A 15 -7.14 -12.31 -6.73
N ALA A 16 -6.93 -11.88 -7.96
CA ALA A 16 -7.91 -11.13 -8.74
C ALA A 16 -7.84 -11.52 -10.22
N VAL A 17 -8.97 -11.42 -10.90
CA VAL A 17 -9.05 -11.55 -12.36
C VAL A 17 -9.49 -10.20 -12.92
N LEU A 18 -8.72 -9.71 -13.90
CA LEU A 18 -9.00 -8.46 -14.61
C LEU A 18 -9.01 -8.69 -16.12
N ASP A 19 -9.85 -7.95 -16.83
CA ASP A 19 -9.84 -7.93 -18.30
C ASP A 19 -10.02 -6.50 -18.85
N ALA A 20 -10.52 -6.36 -20.07
CA ALA A 20 -10.75 -5.06 -20.71
C ALA A 20 -11.84 -4.26 -20.00
N ASP A 21 -12.81 -4.91 -19.40
CA ASP A 21 -13.95 -4.30 -18.73
C ASP A 21 -13.64 -3.95 -17.25
N GLY A 22 -12.42 -4.28 -16.77
CA GLY A 22 -11.95 -3.96 -15.41
C GLY A 22 -11.80 -5.19 -14.51
N VAL A 23 -12.11 -5.02 -13.22
CA VAL A 23 -11.99 -6.09 -12.21
C VAL A 23 -13.19 -7.03 -12.29
N ARG A 24 -12.94 -8.29 -12.63
CA ARG A 24 -13.95 -9.36 -12.70
C ARG A 24 -14.15 -10.04 -11.35
N SER A 25 -13.05 -10.19 -10.61
CA SER A 25 -13.06 -10.68 -9.23
C SER A 25 -11.88 -10.12 -8.46
N SER A 26 -12.04 -9.97 -7.14
CA SER A 26 -10.94 -9.62 -6.23
C SER A 26 -11.23 -10.25 -4.88
N VAL A 27 -10.43 -11.22 -4.49
CA VAL A 27 -10.59 -12.01 -3.26
C VAL A 27 -9.38 -11.80 -2.38
N VAL A 28 -9.62 -11.54 -1.08
CA VAL A 28 -8.58 -11.32 -0.07
C VAL A 28 -8.85 -12.23 1.12
N ALA A 29 -7.82 -12.90 1.60
CA ALA A 29 -7.81 -13.63 2.87
C ALA A 29 -6.84 -12.93 3.82
N SER A 30 -7.39 -12.16 4.76
CA SER A 30 -6.59 -11.46 5.76
C SER A 30 -6.16 -12.39 6.90
N GLN A 31 -4.97 -12.13 7.42
CA GLN A 31 -4.38 -12.82 8.57
C GLN A 31 -4.50 -12.01 9.87
N ASP A 32 -5.32 -10.95 9.91
CA ASP A 32 -5.53 -10.08 11.09
C ASP A 32 -5.75 -10.89 12.37
N LEU A 33 -6.60 -11.94 12.31
CA LEU A 33 -6.92 -12.80 13.46
C LEU A 33 -5.72 -13.61 13.98
N VAL A 34 -4.80 -13.98 13.09
CA VAL A 34 -3.58 -14.71 13.44
C VAL A 34 -2.62 -13.77 14.13
N HIS A 35 -2.36 -12.62 13.52
CA HIS A 35 -1.36 -11.66 13.96
C HIS A 35 -1.82 -10.80 15.14
N GLY A 36 -3.12 -10.61 15.31
CA GLY A 36 -3.72 -9.88 16.44
C GLY A 36 -3.28 -10.41 17.81
N ARG A 37 -3.06 -11.72 17.92
CA ARG A 37 -2.57 -12.38 19.15
C ARG A 37 -1.14 -11.95 19.54
N TYR A 38 -0.37 -11.50 18.57
CA TYR A 38 1.03 -11.07 18.75
C TYR A 38 1.17 -9.55 18.77
N GLY A 39 0.09 -8.84 18.47
CA GLY A 39 0.08 -7.37 18.39
C GLY A 39 0.88 -6.82 17.20
N GLY A 40 0.95 -7.58 16.09
CA GLY A 40 1.64 -7.22 14.86
C GLY A 40 2.04 -8.44 14.03
N VAL A 41 2.46 -8.21 12.79
CA VAL A 41 2.81 -9.27 11.84
C VAL A 41 4.02 -10.07 12.31
N VAL A 42 3.90 -11.41 12.29
CA VAL A 42 4.99 -12.37 12.52
C VAL A 42 5.37 -12.99 11.18
N PRO A 43 6.53 -12.64 10.57
CA PRO A 43 6.85 -12.98 9.19
C PRO A 43 6.80 -14.48 8.86
N GLU A 44 7.26 -15.32 9.78
CA GLU A 44 7.25 -16.77 9.57
C GLU A 44 5.82 -17.34 9.57
N LEU A 45 4.95 -16.84 10.45
CA LEU A 45 3.57 -17.25 10.47
C LEU A 45 2.84 -16.75 9.22
N ALA A 46 3.12 -15.51 8.77
CA ALA A 46 2.56 -14.97 7.55
C ALA A 46 2.87 -15.87 6.35
N SER A 47 4.13 -16.24 6.17
CA SER A 47 4.55 -17.13 5.06
C SER A 47 3.81 -18.47 5.08
N ARG A 48 3.65 -19.08 6.25
CA ARG A 48 2.92 -20.36 6.41
C ARG A 48 1.43 -20.23 6.07
N GLN A 49 0.79 -19.13 6.48
CA GLN A 49 -0.61 -18.86 6.16
C GLN A 49 -0.81 -18.65 4.66
N HIS A 50 0.10 -17.94 3.98
CA HIS A 50 0.07 -17.81 2.52
C HIS A 50 0.10 -19.18 1.81
N VAL A 51 0.96 -20.10 2.25
CA VAL A 51 1.02 -21.46 1.66
C VAL A 51 -0.33 -22.18 1.76
N LEU A 52 -1.04 -22.02 2.87
CA LEU A 52 -2.37 -22.63 3.07
C LEU A 52 -3.46 -21.95 2.24
N ALA A 53 -3.36 -20.63 2.06
CA ALA A 53 -4.42 -19.83 1.44
C ALA A 53 -4.30 -19.69 -0.08
N ILE A 54 -3.08 -19.78 -0.64
CA ILE A 54 -2.82 -19.34 -2.03
C ILE A 54 -3.66 -20.09 -3.08
N VAL A 55 -3.77 -21.42 -2.99
CA VAL A 55 -4.54 -22.21 -3.94
C VAL A 55 -6.04 -21.93 -3.79
N PRO A 56 -6.66 -22.06 -2.59
CA PRO A 56 -8.07 -21.72 -2.39
C PRO A 56 -8.46 -20.32 -2.86
N ILE A 57 -7.59 -19.32 -2.66
CA ILE A 57 -7.85 -17.93 -3.04
C ILE A 57 -7.81 -17.77 -4.57
N ILE A 58 -6.88 -18.42 -5.26
CA ILE A 58 -6.82 -18.42 -6.73
C ILE A 58 -8.07 -19.11 -7.30
N GLU A 59 -8.43 -20.28 -6.81
CA GLU A 59 -9.63 -21.01 -7.23
C GLU A 59 -10.89 -20.16 -7.02
N ARG A 60 -11.00 -19.52 -5.88
CA ARG A 60 -12.11 -18.64 -5.58
C ARG A 60 -12.17 -17.43 -6.51
N ALA A 61 -11.03 -16.79 -6.80
CA ALA A 61 -10.98 -15.65 -7.72
C ALA A 61 -11.40 -16.03 -9.15
N LEU A 62 -10.99 -17.21 -9.64
CA LEU A 62 -11.42 -17.73 -10.92
C LEU A 62 -12.93 -18.04 -10.94
N ALA A 63 -13.44 -18.69 -9.90
CA ALA A 63 -14.86 -19.03 -9.78
C ALA A 63 -15.74 -17.76 -9.72
N ASP A 64 -15.36 -16.75 -8.93
CA ASP A 64 -16.10 -15.50 -8.79
C ASP A 64 -16.06 -14.67 -10.10
N ALA A 65 -15.01 -14.82 -10.92
CA ALA A 65 -14.92 -14.27 -12.28
C ALA A 65 -15.65 -15.09 -13.35
N HIS A 66 -16.18 -16.27 -13.01
CA HIS A 66 -16.79 -17.22 -13.92
C HIS A 66 -15.86 -17.66 -15.07
N VAL A 67 -14.59 -17.90 -14.75
CA VAL A 67 -13.55 -18.33 -15.68
C VAL A 67 -12.72 -19.49 -15.13
N THR A 68 -11.96 -20.14 -16.00
CA THR A 68 -10.97 -21.15 -15.66
C THR A 68 -9.56 -20.65 -15.97
N LEU A 69 -8.53 -21.43 -15.65
CA LEU A 69 -7.14 -21.11 -16.04
C LEU A 69 -6.95 -21.14 -17.57
N ASP A 70 -7.82 -21.81 -18.34
CA ASP A 70 -7.78 -21.83 -19.80
C ASP A 70 -8.16 -20.49 -20.43
N ASP A 71 -8.89 -19.66 -19.68
CA ASP A 71 -9.35 -18.35 -20.11
C ASP A 71 -8.35 -17.23 -19.78
N ILE A 72 -7.29 -17.55 -19.03
CA ILE A 72 -6.27 -16.57 -18.60
C ILE A 72 -5.22 -16.42 -19.70
N GLU A 73 -4.88 -15.19 -20.03
CA GLU A 73 -3.96 -14.82 -21.11
C GLU A 73 -2.63 -14.26 -20.60
N GLY A 74 -2.51 -14.02 -19.28
CA GLY A 74 -1.29 -13.54 -18.65
C GLY A 74 -1.39 -13.58 -17.13
N VAL A 75 -0.23 -13.60 -16.45
CA VAL A 75 -0.13 -13.69 -15.00
C VAL A 75 0.72 -12.54 -14.47
N ALA A 76 0.23 -11.90 -13.43
CA ALA A 76 0.94 -10.85 -12.69
C ALA A 76 1.08 -11.24 -11.21
N ALA A 77 2.22 -10.95 -10.60
CA ALA A 77 2.38 -11.16 -9.16
C ALA A 77 3.30 -10.11 -8.55
N THR A 78 3.08 -9.82 -7.29
CA THR A 78 3.98 -8.97 -6.53
C THR A 78 5.32 -9.66 -6.32
N TYR A 79 6.41 -8.97 -6.72
CA TYR A 79 7.76 -9.46 -6.47
C TYR A 79 8.48 -8.75 -5.33
N GLY A 80 7.96 -7.59 -4.91
CA GLY A 80 8.52 -6.74 -3.87
C GLY A 80 7.99 -5.30 -3.93
N PRO A 81 8.31 -4.47 -2.91
CA PRO A 81 8.92 -4.85 -1.65
C PRO A 81 7.96 -5.61 -0.74
N GLY A 82 8.51 -6.29 0.29
CA GLY A 82 7.69 -7.01 1.28
C GLY A 82 8.47 -8.07 2.07
N LEU A 83 7.75 -8.91 2.79
CA LEU A 83 8.31 -10.05 3.51
C LEU A 83 8.71 -11.14 2.51
N VAL A 84 10.01 -11.43 2.40
CA VAL A 84 10.53 -12.34 1.36
C VAL A 84 9.83 -13.70 1.38
N GLY A 85 9.62 -14.29 2.57
CA GLY A 85 8.93 -15.57 2.69
C GLY A 85 7.49 -15.53 2.19
N SER A 86 6.77 -14.44 2.45
CA SER A 86 5.40 -14.20 1.98
C SER A 86 5.37 -13.97 0.47
N LEU A 87 6.23 -13.08 -0.03
CA LEU A 87 6.37 -12.80 -1.48
C LEU A 87 6.65 -14.06 -2.29
N LEU A 88 7.55 -14.94 -1.79
CA LEU A 88 7.91 -16.17 -2.49
C LEU A 88 6.70 -17.06 -2.74
N VAL A 89 5.71 -17.12 -1.85
CA VAL A 89 4.54 -17.97 -2.01
C VAL A 89 3.72 -17.55 -3.23
N GLY A 90 3.30 -16.28 -3.28
CA GLY A 90 2.51 -15.76 -4.40
C GLY A 90 3.29 -15.74 -5.71
N LEU A 91 4.56 -15.33 -5.65
CA LEU A 91 5.43 -15.25 -6.83
C LEU A 91 5.66 -16.65 -7.45
N GLN A 92 5.92 -17.70 -6.66
CA GLN A 92 6.14 -19.04 -7.18
C GLN A 92 4.83 -19.67 -7.67
N ALA A 93 3.70 -19.43 -7.02
CA ALA A 93 2.40 -19.85 -7.52
C ALA A 93 2.11 -19.24 -8.92
N ALA A 94 2.33 -17.93 -9.07
CA ALA A 94 2.17 -17.24 -10.35
C ALA A 94 3.08 -17.79 -11.45
N LYS A 95 4.37 -18.01 -11.13
CA LYS A 95 5.34 -18.58 -12.07
C LYS A 95 4.99 -20.03 -12.44
N GLY A 96 4.53 -20.83 -11.49
CA GLY A 96 4.08 -22.19 -11.72
C GLY A 96 2.91 -22.24 -12.73
N ILE A 97 1.92 -21.36 -12.53
CA ILE A 97 0.78 -21.24 -13.46
C ILE A 97 1.26 -20.76 -14.84
N ALA A 98 2.07 -19.71 -14.89
CA ALA A 98 2.60 -19.17 -16.14
C ALA A 98 3.40 -20.23 -16.92
N PHE A 99 4.26 -20.97 -16.23
CA PHE A 99 5.05 -22.06 -16.84
C PHE A 99 4.18 -23.20 -17.38
N ALA A 100 3.27 -23.70 -16.54
CA ALA A 100 2.42 -24.84 -16.91
C ALA A 100 1.47 -24.54 -18.08
N ARG A 101 1.08 -23.27 -18.23
CA ARG A 101 0.13 -22.82 -19.26
C ARG A 101 0.79 -22.11 -20.44
N GLY A 102 2.12 -21.92 -20.43
CA GLY A 102 2.84 -21.16 -21.46
C GLY A 102 2.43 -19.69 -21.53
N LEU A 103 2.03 -19.09 -20.40
CA LEU A 103 1.51 -17.71 -20.33
C LEU A 103 2.61 -16.69 -20.10
N PRO A 104 2.48 -15.48 -20.64
CA PRO A 104 3.34 -14.36 -20.28
C PRO A 104 3.19 -14.02 -18.80
N PHE A 105 4.31 -13.74 -18.15
CA PHE A 105 4.41 -13.40 -16.75
C PHE A 105 5.05 -12.03 -16.54
N VAL A 106 4.54 -11.25 -15.56
CA VAL A 106 5.15 -9.99 -15.12
C VAL A 106 5.13 -9.88 -13.61
N GLY A 107 6.28 -9.55 -13.04
CA GLY A 107 6.38 -9.11 -11.65
C GLY A 107 5.98 -7.65 -11.51
N VAL A 108 5.18 -7.34 -10.52
CA VAL A 108 4.71 -5.98 -10.22
C VAL A 108 5.30 -5.52 -8.89
N ASN A 109 5.69 -4.27 -8.83
CA ASN A 109 6.08 -3.65 -7.57
C ASN A 109 4.84 -3.35 -6.73
N HIS A 110 4.85 -3.76 -5.47
CA HIS A 110 3.74 -3.55 -4.54
C HIS A 110 3.33 -2.07 -4.40
N LEU A 111 4.31 -1.17 -4.30
CA LEU A 111 4.07 0.26 -4.17
C LEU A 111 3.47 0.87 -5.44
N GLU A 112 3.87 0.37 -6.61
CA GLU A 112 3.24 0.72 -7.89
C GLU A 112 1.76 0.35 -7.89
N GLY A 113 1.42 -0.85 -7.41
CA GLY A 113 0.03 -1.27 -7.27
C GLY A 113 -0.79 -0.26 -6.49
N HIS A 114 -0.33 0.15 -5.32
CA HIS A 114 -1.02 1.15 -4.50
C HIS A 114 -1.13 2.51 -5.18
N LEU A 115 -0.08 3.01 -5.82
CA LEU A 115 -0.12 4.31 -6.51
C LEU A 115 -1.13 4.32 -7.65
N LEU A 116 -1.33 3.20 -8.32
CA LEU A 116 -2.27 3.04 -9.43
C LEU A 116 -3.67 2.58 -9.01
N ALA A 117 -3.90 2.24 -7.74
CA ALA A 117 -5.18 1.70 -7.25
C ALA A 117 -6.38 2.62 -7.54
N ILE A 118 -6.20 3.94 -7.59
CA ILE A 118 -7.25 4.90 -7.96
C ILE A 118 -7.79 4.66 -9.37
N LEU A 119 -6.96 4.13 -10.29
CA LEU A 119 -7.34 3.87 -11.67
C LEU A 119 -8.26 2.65 -11.82
N LEU A 120 -8.44 1.85 -10.77
CA LEU A 120 -9.46 0.81 -10.67
C LEU A 120 -10.87 1.41 -10.50
N ASP A 121 -10.98 2.62 -9.96
CA ASP A 121 -12.25 3.29 -9.69
C ASP A 121 -12.65 4.25 -10.79
N ARG A 122 -11.69 4.99 -11.33
CA ARG A 122 -11.91 6.04 -12.32
C ARG A 122 -10.63 6.36 -13.09
N PRO A 123 -10.73 6.85 -14.31
CA PRO A 123 -9.58 7.41 -15.00
C PRO A 123 -9.08 8.67 -14.28
N VAL A 124 -7.75 8.80 -14.18
CA VAL A 124 -7.06 9.97 -13.64
C VAL A 124 -5.99 10.39 -14.63
N ALA A 125 -5.95 11.69 -14.95
CA ALA A 125 -4.91 12.23 -15.83
C ALA A 125 -3.55 12.25 -15.13
N PHE A 126 -2.50 11.96 -15.87
CA PHE A 126 -1.13 12.13 -15.44
C PHE A 126 -0.58 13.50 -15.87
N PRO A 127 0.37 14.09 -15.15
CA PRO A 127 0.91 13.62 -13.87
C PRO A 127 -0.02 13.94 -12.70
N TYR A 128 0.11 13.17 -11.60
CA TYR A 128 -0.50 13.51 -10.32
C TYR A 128 0.46 13.28 -9.15
N LEU A 129 0.21 13.92 -8.01
CA LEU A 129 0.94 13.66 -6.77
C LEU A 129 0.33 12.46 -6.05
N GLY A 130 1.11 11.42 -5.82
CA GLY A 130 0.72 10.24 -5.04
C GLY A 130 1.26 10.31 -3.62
N LEU A 131 0.37 10.36 -2.60
CA LEU A 131 0.71 10.09 -1.22
C LEU A 131 0.45 8.61 -0.95
N LEU A 132 1.51 7.83 -0.83
CA LEU A 132 1.45 6.43 -0.44
C LEU A 132 1.61 6.31 1.07
N VAL A 133 0.60 5.76 1.75
CA VAL A 133 0.58 5.60 3.21
C VAL A 133 0.04 4.23 3.62
N SER A 134 0.93 3.34 4.06
CA SER A 134 0.60 1.97 4.46
C SER A 134 1.22 1.59 5.80
N GLY A 135 1.11 0.34 6.21
CA GLY A 135 1.76 -0.21 7.40
C GLY A 135 3.28 -0.08 7.34
N GLY A 136 3.88 -0.38 6.19
CA GLY A 136 5.34 -0.39 6.02
C GLY A 136 5.92 0.80 5.24
N HIS A 137 5.09 1.59 4.55
CA HIS A 137 5.58 2.65 3.67
C HIS A 137 4.83 3.96 3.86
N THR A 138 5.58 5.06 3.82
CA THR A 138 5.02 6.42 3.77
C THR A 138 5.93 7.26 2.88
N SER A 139 5.41 7.64 1.71
CA SER A 139 6.21 8.31 0.68
C SER A 139 5.33 9.17 -0.23
N LEU A 140 5.94 10.21 -0.81
CA LEU A 140 5.36 11.10 -1.81
C LEU A 140 6.04 10.84 -3.16
N TYR A 141 5.21 10.65 -4.19
CA TYR A 141 5.67 10.43 -5.57
C TYR A 141 4.97 11.39 -6.53
N VAL A 142 5.68 11.83 -7.55
CA VAL A 142 5.01 12.25 -8.80
C VAL A 142 4.82 11.00 -9.64
N VAL A 143 3.59 10.78 -10.06
CA VAL A 143 3.20 9.69 -10.95
C VAL A 143 3.01 10.28 -12.34
N ASP A 144 4.00 10.10 -13.19
CA ASP A 144 4.01 10.62 -14.57
C ASP A 144 3.32 9.66 -15.55
N GLY A 145 3.09 8.41 -15.11
CA GLY A 145 2.43 7.36 -15.89
C GLY A 145 2.63 5.99 -15.27
N VAL A 146 2.01 4.96 -15.83
CA VAL A 146 2.27 3.57 -15.43
C VAL A 146 3.74 3.23 -15.72
N GLY A 147 4.50 2.85 -14.70
CA GLY A 147 5.94 2.58 -14.79
C GLY A 147 6.83 3.84 -14.69
N ALA A 148 6.25 5.04 -14.56
CA ALA A 148 7.01 6.30 -14.48
C ALA A 148 6.69 7.04 -13.17
N TYR A 149 7.61 6.95 -12.22
CA TYR A 149 7.46 7.48 -10.86
C TYR A 149 8.68 8.26 -10.44
N ARG A 150 8.49 9.39 -9.76
CA ARG A 150 9.59 10.18 -9.17
C ARG A 150 9.36 10.33 -7.66
N LEU A 151 10.25 9.78 -6.85
CA LEU A 151 10.20 9.90 -5.40
C LEU A 151 10.55 11.35 -5.00
N LEU A 152 9.67 12.02 -4.27
CA LEU A 152 9.86 13.36 -3.75
C LEU A 152 10.31 13.39 -2.29
N GLY A 153 9.75 12.51 -1.48
CA GLY A 153 10.04 12.39 -0.06
C GLY A 153 9.50 11.09 0.52
N ARG A 154 10.06 10.69 1.63
CA ARG A 154 9.65 9.48 2.35
C ARG A 154 9.84 9.66 3.84
N THR A 155 9.25 8.75 4.62
CA THR A 155 9.55 8.71 6.06
C THR A 155 11.02 8.40 6.30
N ARG A 156 11.60 9.04 7.31
CA ARG A 156 12.98 8.82 7.76
C ARG A 156 13.08 7.83 8.93
N ASP A 157 11.95 7.43 9.45
CA ASP A 157 11.84 6.48 10.56
C ASP A 157 10.62 5.56 10.32
N ASP A 158 9.68 5.46 11.24
CA ASP A 158 8.51 4.61 11.07
C ASP A 158 7.61 5.08 9.92
N ALA A 159 6.90 4.14 9.28
CA ALA A 159 5.76 4.47 8.44
C ALA A 159 4.58 4.98 9.30
N ALA A 160 3.64 5.72 8.67
CA ALA A 160 2.47 6.24 9.39
C ALA A 160 1.60 5.12 9.98
N GLY A 161 1.39 4.02 9.25
CA GLY A 161 0.64 2.86 9.76
C GLY A 161 1.36 2.20 10.93
N GLU A 162 2.67 2.03 10.84
CA GLU A 162 3.50 1.52 11.95
C GLU A 162 3.43 2.45 13.19
N ALA A 163 3.37 3.77 12.98
CA ALA A 163 3.18 4.72 14.07
C ALA A 163 1.81 4.56 14.75
N PHE A 164 0.75 4.32 13.96
CA PHE A 164 -0.58 4.00 14.49
C PHE A 164 -0.58 2.69 15.28
N ASP A 165 -0.01 1.62 14.75
CA ASP A 165 0.02 0.30 15.40
C ASP A 165 0.83 0.34 16.70
N LYS A 166 1.99 1.00 16.71
CA LYS A 166 2.79 1.20 17.92
C LYS A 166 2.07 2.07 18.95
N GLY A 167 1.37 3.12 18.49
CA GLY A 167 0.54 3.97 19.34
C GLY A 167 -0.61 3.19 19.99
N ALA A 168 -1.32 2.40 19.20
CA ALA A 168 -2.40 1.53 19.69
C ALA A 168 -1.90 0.52 20.73
N LYS A 169 -0.75 -0.10 20.48
CA LYS A 169 -0.12 -1.01 21.42
C LYS A 169 0.22 -0.34 22.75
N MET A 170 0.74 0.90 22.73
CA MET A 170 1.01 1.68 23.96
C MET A 170 -0.27 2.01 24.72
N LEU A 171 -1.39 2.20 24.00
CA LEU A 171 -2.71 2.49 24.58
C LEU A 171 -3.48 1.22 25.01
N GLY A 172 -2.88 0.02 24.85
CA GLY A 172 -3.54 -1.23 25.19
C GLY A 172 -4.67 -1.62 24.21
N LEU A 173 -4.67 -1.07 23.01
CA LEU A 173 -5.65 -1.35 21.96
C LEU A 173 -5.24 -2.57 21.12
N GLY A 174 -6.20 -3.13 20.38
CA GLY A 174 -5.98 -4.28 19.50
C GLY A 174 -5.20 -3.97 18.22
N TYR A 175 -5.06 -4.98 17.39
CA TYR A 175 -4.46 -4.94 16.06
C TYR A 175 -5.52 -5.28 14.99
N PRO A 176 -5.55 -4.60 13.83
CA PRO A 176 -4.70 -3.47 13.41
C PRO A 176 -4.99 -2.17 14.18
N GLY A 177 -3.93 -1.54 14.69
CA GLY A 177 -4.04 -0.41 15.63
C GLY A 177 -4.62 0.86 15.01
N GLY A 178 -4.33 1.12 13.74
CA GLY A 178 -4.86 2.27 13.02
C GLY A 178 -6.39 2.28 12.97
N ARG A 179 -7.03 1.11 12.81
CA ARG A 179 -8.49 0.95 12.81
C ARG A 179 -9.08 1.25 14.20
N GLU A 180 -8.45 0.74 15.27
CA GLU A 180 -8.93 0.95 16.63
C GLU A 180 -8.78 2.41 17.07
N ILE A 181 -7.66 3.06 16.75
CA ILE A 181 -7.47 4.48 17.02
C ILE A 181 -8.51 5.31 16.25
N ASP A 182 -8.74 5.06 14.97
CA ASP A 182 -9.73 5.80 14.16
C ASP A 182 -11.15 5.62 14.70
N ARG A 183 -11.48 4.43 15.20
CA ARG A 183 -12.79 4.14 15.81
C ARG A 183 -13.01 4.96 17.09
N LEU A 184 -12.04 4.95 18.00
CA LEU A 184 -12.13 5.68 19.29
C LEU A 184 -12.03 7.18 19.12
N ALA A 185 -11.19 7.64 18.19
CA ALA A 185 -10.99 9.04 17.90
C ALA A 185 -12.25 9.77 17.40
N ALA A 186 -13.25 9.01 16.91
CA ALA A 186 -14.51 9.58 16.43
C ALA A 186 -15.29 10.33 17.52
N ASP A 187 -15.16 9.89 18.77
CA ASP A 187 -15.87 10.44 19.93
C ASP A 187 -14.98 11.38 20.78
N GLY A 188 -13.73 11.62 20.35
CA GLY A 188 -12.73 12.39 21.11
C GLY A 188 -12.49 13.80 20.58
N ASP A 189 -11.99 14.66 21.47
CA ASP A 189 -11.51 15.99 21.09
C ASP A 189 -10.06 15.92 20.55
N ARG A 190 -9.89 16.17 19.26
CA ARG A 190 -8.61 16.20 18.58
C ARG A 190 -7.66 17.33 19.01
N ARG A 191 -8.14 18.27 19.85
CA ARG A 191 -7.37 19.40 20.37
C ARG A 191 -7.04 19.27 21.86
N ALA A 192 -7.53 18.23 22.53
CA ALA A 192 -7.34 18.01 23.95
C ALA A 192 -5.85 17.90 24.34
N ILE A 193 -5.03 17.29 23.46
CA ILE A 193 -3.61 17.10 23.70
C ILE A 193 -2.81 17.61 22.50
N ARG A 194 -1.84 18.50 22.75
CA ARG A 194 -0.98 19.02 21.69
C ARG A 194 0.25 18.15 21.50
N PHE A 195 0.11 17.07 20.74
CA PHE A 195 1.27 16.28 20.32
C PHE A 195 2.15 17.04 19.31
N PRO A 196 3.48 16.82 19.30
CA PRO A 196 4.37 17.50 18.36
C PRO A 196 4.13 17.05 16.91
N ARG A 197 4.37 17.99 15.97
CA ARG A 197 4.43 17.73 14.52
C ARG A 197 5.87 17.89 14.10
N ALA A 198 6.49 16.82 13.64
CA ALA A 198 7.88 16.88 13.19
C ALA A 198 8.01 17.78 11.95
N THR A 199 8.97 18.68 12.00
CA THR A 199 9.40 19.46 10.83
C THR A 199 10.86 19.12 10.54
N LEU A 200 11.12 18.51 9.39
CA LEU A 200 12.48 18.11 9.02
C LEU A 200 13.21 19.29 8.33
N LYS A 201 14.46 19.50 8.73
CA LYS A 201 15.32 20.55 8.15
C LYS A 201 15.95 20.17 6.81
N ARG A 202 15.96 18.87 6.49
CA ARG A 202 16.52 18.31 5.26
C ARG A 202 15.48 17.43 4.56
N GLY A 203 15.46 17.50 3.22
CA GLY A 203 14.43 16.83 2.42
C GLY A 203 13.11 17.61 2.46
N ALA A 204 12.80 18.33 1.36
CA ALA A 204 11.68 19.28 1.34
C ALA A 204 10.33 18.65 1.71
N TYR A 205 10.15 17.34 1.42
CA TYR A 205 8.89 16.61 1.62
C TYR A 205 9.07 15.31 2.41
N ASP A 206 10.20 15.15 3.12
CA ASP A 206 10.41 14.01 4.00
C ASP A 206 9.52 14.08 5.24
N LEU A 207 9.20 12.90 5.78
CA LEU A 207 8.31 12.72 6.91
C LEU A 207 9.05 12.02 8.07
N SER A 208 8.52 12.17 9.30
CA SER A 208 9.02 11.48 10.49
C SER A 208 7.92 11.36 11.53
N PHE A 209 7.75 10.18 12.11
CA PHE A 209 6.72 9.86 13.08
C PHE A 209 7.28 9.42 14.44
N SER A 210 8.60 9.31 14.61
CA SER A 210 9.23 8.89 15.86
C SER A 210 8.94 9.88 17.01
N GLY A 211 8.90 11.18 16.71
CA GLY A 211 8.65 12.24 17.71
C GLY A 211 7.26 12.14 18.32
N VAL A 212 6.22 11.90 17.55
CA VAL A 212 4.85 11.80 18.06
C VAL A 212 4.65 10.55 18.91
N LYS A 213 5.31 9.42 18.57
CA LYS A 213 5.28 8.21 19.39
C LYS A 213 5.96 8.42 20.75
N THR A 214 7.14 9.06 20.75
CA THR A 214 7.85 9.40 21.99
C THR A 214 7.02 10.30 22.88
N ALA A 215 6.34 11.28 22.29
CA ALA A 215 5.45 12.19 23.03
C ALA A 215 4.22 11.45 23.61
N LEU A 216 3.62 10.50 22.86
CA LEU A 216 2.54 9.68 23.39
C LEU A 216 3.02 8.83 24.58
N ARG A 217 4.18 8.18 24.46
CA ARG A 217 4.76 7.40 25.56
C ARG A 217 4.98 8.27 26.80
N GLN A 218 5.56 9.47 26.63
CA GLN A 218 5.79 10.41 27.74
C GLN A 218 4.48 10.84 28.39
N TYR A 219 3.47 11.16 27.57
CA TYR A 219 2.14 11.52 28.04
C TYR A 219 1.51 10.44 28.93
N LEU A 220 1.63 9.17 28.52
CA LEU A 220 1.11 8.04 29.28
C LEU A 220 1.86 7.80 30.61
N LEU A 221 3.17 8.05 30.63
CA LEU A 221 3.98 7.95 31.87
C LEU A 221 3.67 9.06 32.88
N GLU A 222 3.18 10.20 32.41
CA GLU A 222 2.80 11.33 33.28
C GLU A 222 1.37 11.22 33.83
N GLU A 223 0.64 10.14 33.52
CA GLU A 223 -0.73 9.83 34.00
C GLU A 223 -1.70 11.01 33.93
N ARG A 224 -1.65 11.79 32.85
CA ARG A 224 -2.39 13.09 32.75
C ARG A 224 -3.93 12.97 32.68
N GLY A 225 -4.45 11.72 32.62
CA GLY A 225 -5.87 11.43 32.90
C GLY A 225 -6.90 11.88 31.85
N ALA A 226 -6.49 12.25 30.62
CA ALA A 226 -7.48 12.55 29.58
C ALA A 226 -8.25 11.28 29.16
N PRO A 227 -9.51 11.42 28.71
CA PRO A 227 -10.27 10.33 28.14
C PRO A 227 -9.51 9.64 27.00
N LEU A 228 -9.59 8.32 26.92
CA LEU A 228 -8.89 7.55 25.89
C LEU A 228 -9.26 8.00 24.46
N ALA A 229 -10.53 8.38 24.25
CA ALA A 229 -11.00 8.92 22.97
C ALA A 229 -10.25 10.21 22.59
N ASP A 230 -10.02 11.12 23.54
CA ASP A 230 -9.30 12.37 23.32
C ASP A 230 -7.81 12.11 23.00
N VAL A 231 -7.20 11.15 23.69
CA VAL A 231 -5.81 10.74 23.41
C VAL A 231 -5.71 10.19 21.98
N CYS A 232 -6.62 9.29 21.60
CA CYS A 232 -6.69 8.72 20.26
C CYS A 232 -6.92 9.82 19.20
N ALA A 233 -7.88 10.72 19.44
CA ALA A 233 -8.21 11.79 18.49
C ALA A 233 -7.03 12.76 18.30
N SER A 234 -6.39 13.18 19.40
CA SER A 234 -5.24 14.09 19.34
C SER A 234 -4.00 13.46 18.72
N PHE A 235 -3.75 12.17 18.99
CA PHE A 235 -2.65 11.41 18.39
C PHE A 235 -2.86 11.22 16.89
N GLN A 236 -4.07 10.81 16.47
CA GLN A 236 -4.47 10.69 15.07
C GLN A 236 -4.32 12.04 14.34
N GLU A 237 -4.82 13.14 14.92
CA GLU A 237 -4.72 14.47 14.31
C GLU A 237 -3.26 14.87 14.07
N ALA A 238 -2.34 14.55 15.00
CA ALA A 238 -0.93 14.85 14.82
C ALA A 238 -0.32 14.10 13.63
N ILE A 239 -0.63 12.79 13.47
CA ILE A 239 -0.15 12.01 12.33
C ILE A 239 -0.76 12.54 11.03
N VAL A 240 -2.06 12.83 11.01
CA VAL A 240 -2.77 13.36 9.85
C VAL A 240 -2.19 14.70 9.41
N ASP A 241 -1.91 15.62 10.33
CA ASP A 241 -1.27 16.90 10.03
C ASP A 241 0.11 16.72 9.38
N MET A 242 0.91 15.77 9.91
CA MET A 242 2.24 15.46 9.35
C MET A 242 2.19 14.82 7.97
N LEU A 243 1.08 14.20 7.58
CA LEU A 243 0.85 13.67 6.23
C LEU A 243 0.33 14.76 5.29
N ALA A 244 -0.69 15.50 5.71
CA ALA A 244 -1.39 16.45 4.84
C ALA A 244 -0.52 17.67 4.48
N ALA A 245 0.13 18.30 5.44
CA ALA A 245 0.87 19.54 5.21
C ALA A 245 1.99 19.42 4.16
N PRO A 246 2.92 18.44 4.22
CA PRO A 246 3.93 18.29 3.18
C PRO A 246 3.36 17.84 1.83
N THR A 247 2.26 17.09 1.83
CA THR A 247 1.60 16.66 0.58
C THR A 247 1.01 17.84 -0.17
N LEU A 248 0.23 18.68 0.51
CA LEU A 248 -0.38 19.86 -0.12
C LEU A 248 0.68 20.88 -0.56
N ARG A 249 1.72 21.05 0.25
CA ARG A 249 2.87 21.89 -0.14
C ARG A 249 3.55 21.36 -1.39
N ALA A 250 3.80 20.04 -1.49
CA ALA A 250 4.42 19.44 -2.67
C ALA A 250 3.56 19.63 -3.93
N ALA A 251 2.23 19.48 -3.82
CA ALA A 251 1.32 19.74 -4.94
C ALA A 251 1.42 21.18 -5.41
N HIS A 252 1.38 22.15 -4.49
CA HIS A 252 1.52 23.57 -4.79
C HIS A 252 2.87 23.90 -5.45
N ASP A 253 3.98 23.46 -4.83
CA ASP A 253 5.35 23.79 -5.29
C ASP A 253 5.65 23.22 -6.69
N LEU A 254 4.99 22.10 -7.05
CA LEU A 254 5.16 21.42 -8.34
C LEU A 254 4.07 21.79 -9.37
N GLY A 255 3.09 22.62 -9.00
CA GLY A 255 1.98 22.99 -9.87
C GLY A 255 1.10 21.81 -10.27
N LEU A 256 0.96 20.79 -9.40
CA LEU A 256 0.12 19.62 -9.64
C LEU A 256 -1.28 19.87 -9.08
N GLU A 257 -2.30 19.71 -9.92
CA GLU A 257 -3.69 19.95 -9.56
C GLU A 257 -4.37 18.74 -8.90
N THR A 258 -3.83 17.54 -9.08
CA THR A 258 -4.42 16.30 -8.58
C THR A 258 -3.51 15.63 -7.55
N VAL A 259 -4.10 15.26 -6.42
CA VAL A 259 -3.46 14.49 -5.35
C VAL A 259 -4.22 13.18 -5.17
N VAL A 260 -3.51 12.07 -5.22
CA VAL A 260 -4.04 10.73 -4.93
C VAL A 260 -3.48 10.24 -3.62
N VAL A 261 -4.35 9.83 -2.68
CA VAL A 261 -3.94 9.23 -1.39
C VAL A 261 -4.26 7.76 -1.40
N SER A 262 -3.25 6.89 -1.26
CA SER A 262 -3.37 5.43 -1.39
C SER A 262 -2.63 4.68 -0.28
N GLY A 263 -2.86 3.35 -0.20
CA GLY A 263 -2.33 2.49 0.87
C GLY A 263 -3.30 2.38 2.06
N GLY A 264 -3.08 1.40 2.95
CA GLY A 264 -4.02 1.05 4.02
C GLY A 264 -4.42 2.20 4.95
N VAL A 265 -3.49 3.13 5.24
CA VAL A 265 -3.79 4.31 6.07
C VAL A 265 -4.71 5.31 5.36
N SER A 266 -4.84 5.25 4.02
CA SER A 266 -5.81 6.07 3.28
C SER A 266 -7.27 5.73 3.61
N ALA A 267 -7.52 4.60 4.28
CA ALA A 267 -8.83 4.24 4.82
C ALA A 267 -9.20 5.03 6.09
N ASN A 268 -8.24 5.69 6.75
CA ASN A 268 -8.49 6.48 7.96
C ASN A 268 -9.41 7.65 7.65
N ARG A 269 -10.54 7.73 8.38
CA ARG A 269 -11.61 8.72 8.11
C ARG A 269 -11.13 10.16 8.29
N ARG A 270 -10.27 10.39 9.30
CA ARG A 270 -9.77 11.74 9.56
C ARG A 270 -8.78 12.21 8.50
N LEU A 271 -7.91 11.32 8.01
CA LEU A 271 -7.01 11.61 6.90
C LEU A 271 -7.80 11.99 5.65
N ARG A 272 -8.83 11.21 5.29
CA ARG A 272 -9.73 11.49 4.17
C ARG A 272 -10.34 12.88 4.28
N ALA A 273 -11.04 13.15 5.39
CA ALA A 273 -11.68 14.44 5.63
C ALA A 273 -10.68 15.61 5.56
N ARG A 274 -9.50 15.45 6.19
CA ARG A 274 -8.45 16.48 6.19
C ARG A 274 -7.93 16.79 4.81
N MET A 275 -7.62 15.75 4.04
CA MET A 275 -7.12 15.90 2.66
C MET A 275 -8.16 16.52 1.73
N GLU A 276 -9.42 16.11 1.82
CA GLU A 276 -10.52 16.69 1.05
C GLU A 276 -10.78 18.15 1.42
N GLU A 277 -10.88 18.48 2.72
CA GLU A 277 -11.13 19.83 3.21
C GLU A 277 -10.03 20.81 2.78
N GLU A 278 -8.77 20.44 2.99
CA GLU A 278 -7.65 21.33 2.69
C GLU A 278 -7.29 21.34 1.21
N GLY A 279 -7.45 20.22 0.53
CA GLY A 279 -7.31 20.16 -0.92
C GLY A 279 -8.31 21.11 -1.61
N ALA A 280 -9.58 21.08 -1.21
CA ALA A 280 -10.59 21.99 -1.74
C ALA A 280 -10.26 23.48 -1.47
N ARG A 281 -9.75 23.81 -0.26
CA ARG A 281 -9.29 25.18 0.07
C ARG A 281 -8.10 25.62 -0.78
N ALA A 282 -7.25 24.69 -1.16
CA ALA A 282 -6.08 24.95 -2.00
C ALA A 282 -6.36 24.86 -3.50
N GLY A 283 -7.62 24.60 -3.92
CA GLY A 283 -7.99 24.43 -5.31
C GLY A 283 -7.51 23.12 -5.94
N LEU A 284 -7.17 22.12 -5.11
CA LEU A 284 -6.68 20.82 -5.56
C LEU A 284 -7.81 19.78 -5.65
N THR A 285 -7.71 18.90 -6.61
CA THR A 285 -8.55 17.70 -6.71
C THR A 285 -7.91 16.57 -5.89
N VAL A 286 -8.50 16.23 -4.76
CA VAL A 286 -8.04 15.10 -3.92
C VAL A 286 -8.86 13.86 -4.25
N LEU A 287 -8.19 12.77 -4.61
CA LEU A 287 -8.78 11.50 -4.98
C LEU A 287 -8.30 10.40 -4.01
N LEU A 288 -9.26 9.61 -3.54
CA LEU A 288 -9.00 8.46 -2.67
C LEU A 288 -9.71 7.24 -3.27
N PRO A 289 -9.03 6.09 -3.38
CA PRO A 289 -9.67 4.86 -3.84
C PRO A 289 -10.82 4.44 -2.91
N ARG A 290 -11.74 3.61 -3.44
CA ARG A 290 -12.72 2.92 -2.61
C ARG A 290 -12.02 2.11 -1.53
N PHE A 291 -12.65 1.94 -0.38
CA PHE A 291 -12.07 1.19 0.75
C PHE A 291 -11.52 -0.19 0.36
N ALA A 292 -12.19 -0.88 -0.56
CA ALA A 292 -11.77 -2.19 -1.07
C ALA A 292 -10.39 -2.18 -1.78
N TYR A 293 -9.91 -1.01 -2.22
CA TYR A 293 -8.63 -0.86 -2.92
C TYR A 293 -7.59 -0.06 -2.12
N CYS A 294 -7.91 0.30 -0.86
CA CYS A 294 -6.96 0.99 0.02
C CYS A 294 -5.93 0.04 0.64
N THR A 295 -6.39 -1.13 1.10
CA THR A 295 -5.52 -2.16 1.68
C THR A 295 -4.92 -3.05 0.59
N ASP A 296 -4.04 -3.97 0.99
CA ASP A 296 -3.40 -4.92 0.09
C ASP A 296 -4.43 -5.76 -0.64
N ASN A 297 -4.34 -5.81 -1.95
CA ASN A 297 -5.26 -6.54 -2.81
C ASN A 297 -4.60 -6.88 -4.15
N ALA A 298 -5.06 -7.95 -4.79
CA ALA A 298 -4.51 -8.36 -6.08
C ALA A 298 -5.05 -7.55 -7.27
N ALA A 299 -6.17 -6.82 -7.13
CA ALA A 299 -6.69 -6.02 -8.22
C ALA A 299 -5.74 -4.88 -8.60
N MET A 300 -5.09 -4.22 -7.61
CA MET A 300 -4.08 -3.19 -7.85
C MET A 300 -2.85 -3.74 -8.60
N ILE A 301 -2.45 -4.97 -8.26
CA ILE A 301 -1.36 -5.68 -8.94
C ILE A 301 -1.77 -6.07 -10.37
N GLY A 302 -3.02 -6.52 -10.52
CA GLY A 302 -3.59 -6.86 -11.81
C GLY A 302 -3.69 -5.67 -12.76
N TYR A 303 -4.04 -4.49 -12.25
CA TYR A 303 -4.08 -3.27 -13.06
C TYR A 303 -2.70 -2.92 -13.62
N ALA A 304 -1.71 -2.82 -12.76
CA ALA A 304 -0.33 -2.52 -13.16
C ALA A 304 0.23 -3.62 -14.08
N GLY A 305 0.04 -4.88 -13.71
CA GLY A 305 0.51 -6.03 -14.47
C GLY A 305 -0.12 -6.11 -15.87
N ARG A 306 -1.43 -5.92 -15.96
CA ARG A 306 -2.14 -5.91 -17.25
C ARG A 306 -1.64 -4.78 -18.16
N ALA A 307 -1.47 -3.59 -17.62
CA ALA A 307 -0.96 -2.44 -18.38
C ALA A 307 0.46 -2.72 -18.92
N ARG A 308 1.33 -3.33 -18.13
CA ARG A 308 2.69 -3.75 -18.53
C ARG A 308 2.65 -4.87 -19.58
N LEU A 309 1.84 -5.90 -19.36
CA LEU A 309 1.67 -7.02 -20.30
C LEU A 309 1.16 -6.57 -21.68
N LEU A 310 0.24 -5.60 -21.72
CA LEU A 310 -0.28 -5.03 -22.97
C LEU A 310 0.79 -4.24 -23.75
N ARG A 311 1.76 -3.64 -23.05
CA ARG A 311 2.93 -3.00 -23.69
C ARG A 311 4.02 -3.98 -24.13
N GLY A 312 3.80 -5.28 -23.93
CA GLY A 312 4.77 -6.31 -24.30
C GLY A 312 5.83 -6.59 -23.23
N GLU A 313 5.74 -5.96 -22.04
CA GLU A 313 6.68 -6.26 -20.95
C GLU A 313 6.50 -7.69 -20.44
N ARG A 314 7.61 -8.38 -20.19
CA ARG A 314 7.67 -9.75 -19.70
C ARG A 314 8.83 -9.91 -18.77
N HIS A 315 8.65 -10.67 -17.70
CA HIS A 315 9.75 -11.08 -16.84
C HIS A 315 10.08 -12.55 -17.02
N PRO A 316 11.36 -12.94 -16.94
CA PRO A 316 11.74 -14.35 -16.95
C PRO A 316 11.28 -15.04 -15.66
N LEU A 317 11.09 -16.35 -15.71
CA LEU A 317 10.73 -17.16 -14.54
C LEU A 317 11.85 -17.17 -13.46
N THR A 318 13.03 -16.64 -13.77
CA THR A 318 14.12 -16.43 -12.84
C THR A 318 13.96 -15.17 -11.95
N LEU A 319 12.95 -14.31 -12.23
CA LEU A 319 12.65 -13.17 -11.36
C LEU A 319 12.50 -13.64 -9.92
N ASN A 320 13.12 -12.96 -8.98
CA ASN A 320 13.10 -13.35 -7.57
C ASN A 320 12.37 -12.32 -6.70
N ALA A 321 11.94 -12.75 -5.52
CA ALA A 321 11.37 -11.87 -4.51
C ALA A 321 12.43 -10.92 -3.95
N ALA A 322 12.03 -9.68 -3.69
CA ALA A 322 12.90 -8.64 -3.15
C ALA A 322 12.27 -7.97 -1.92
N ALA A 323 12.93 -8.08 -0.76
CA ALA A 323 12.46 -7.39 0.46
C ALA A 323 12.42 -5.87 0.27
N THR A 324 13.36 -5.35 -0.52
CA THR A 324 13.45 -3.94 -0.87
C THR A 324 13.42 -3.80 -2.39
N ALA A 325 12.45 -3.09 -2.90
CA ALA A 325 12.28 -2.83 -4.32
C ALA A 325 11.81 -1.37 -4.51
N PRO A 326 12.73 -0.40 -4.55
CA PRO A 326 12.35 0.99 -4.74
C PRO A 326 11.77 1.19 -6.14
N ILE A 327 10.73 2.02 -6.26
CA ILE A 327 10.21 2.50 -7.55
C ILE A 327 10.77 3.89 -7.85
N GLY A 328 10.82 4.21 -9.14
CA GLY A 328 11.34 5.52 -9.59
C GLY A 328 12.85 5.58 -9.72
N LEU A 329 13.55 4.47 -9.52
CA LEU A 329 14.91 4.27 -10.00
C LEU A 329 14.85 3.53 -11.34
N PRO A 330 15.78 3.80 -12.29
CA PRO A 330 15.86 3.00 -13.49
C PRO A 330 15.98 1.53 -13.09
N ASP A 331 15.22 0.65 -13.75
CA ASP A 331 15.27 -0.80 -13.54
C ASP A 331 16.71 -1.27 -13.64
N THR A 332 17.39 -1.41 -12.50
CA THR A 332 18.73 -2.00 -12.41
C THR A 332 18.64 -3.53 -12.35
N LEU A 333 17.59 -4.12 -12.94
CA LEU A 333 17.64 -5.53 -13.28
C LEU A 333 18.62 -5.64 -14.46
N PRO A 334 19.69 -6.45 -14.36
CA PRO A 334 20.57 -6.65 -15.49
C PRO A 334 19.69 -7.18 -16.64
N HIS A 335 19.54 -6.37 -17.68
CA HIS A 335 19.14 -6.91 -18.97
C HIS A 335 20.06 -8.10 -19.22
N ALA A 336 19.48 -9.30 -19.44
CA ALA A 336 20.28 -10.42 -19.86
C ALA A 336 21.08 -9.96 -21.06
N ALA A 337 22.40 -9.75 -20.85
CA ALA A 337 23.32 -9.49 -21.94
C ALA A 337 23.07 -10.60 -22.94
N GLU A 338 22.82 -10.21 -24.18
CA GLU A 338 22.75 -11.11 -25.33
C GLU A 338 23.91 -12.09 -25.20
N ALA A 339 23.59 -13.35 -24.97
CA ALA A 339 24.54 -14.43 -25.09
C ALA A 339 24.92 -14.47 -26.56
N GLY A 340 25.95 -13.67 -26.92
CA GLY A 340 26.57 -13.72 -28.22
C GLY A 340 27.04 -15.15 -28.46
N HIS A 341 26.57 -15.73 -29.55
CA HIS A 341 27.11 -16.93 -30.11
C HIS A 341 28.60 -16.73 -30.38
N ALA A 342 29.41 -17.58 -29.76
CA ALA A 342 30.71 -17.95 -30.27
C ALA A 342 30.86 -19.48 -30.14
#